data_c74d455b426b0a16af4774f01c4d9e18
#
_entry.id   c74d455b426b0a16af4774f01c4d9e18
#
_cell.length_a   1.000
_cell.length_b   1.000
_cell.length_c   1.000
_cell.angle_alpha   90.00
_cell.angle_beta   90.00
_cell.angle_gamma   90.00
#
_symmetry.space_group_name_H-M   'P 1'
#
loop_
_entity.id
_entity.type
_entity.pdbx_description
1 polymer ?
#
loop_
_entity_poly.entity_id
_entity_poly.type
_entity_poly.pdbx_seq_one_letter_code
_entity_poly.pdbx_strand_id
1 'polypeptide(L)'
;NKKLIKKKYFENMNDDNNLFLTNWFNGFVYDSDKFWFEVDDFDESAGDIKGVWELSRWYWVVRIAADSSLTHNKKLLLLHDKTSEWMRQNPYLLGPNWKCGQEVSLRVIHFIFSLRLLGLGPAHLDGSQVEFIKIHLDRILPTLSYARGQKNNHWISEIAALFIGGVWLRNHHISRKKPYIEIAVKQLRLALKKLFNDDGSFAQSSFNYLRHALTLISIIKLESEVEGVDIK
;
A
#
# COMPACT_ATOMS: atom_id res chain seq x y z
N ASN A 1 -24.38 2.82 -4.92
CA ASN A 1 -23.20 1.90 -5.01
C ASN A 1 -22.38 1.82 -3.70
N LYS A 2 -22.34 2.85 -2.83
CA LYS A 2 -21.68 2.78 -1.51
C LYS A 2 -22.34 1.75 -0.58
N LYS A 3 -23.65 1.60 -0.62
CA LYS A 3 -24.42 0.61 0.16
C LYS A 3 -24.17 -0.83 -0.32
N LEU A 4 -24.01 -1.03 -1.65
CA LEU A 4 -23.70 -2.34 -2.23
C LEU A 4 -22.29 -2.82 -1.87
N ILE A 5 -21.31 -1.91 -1.91
CA ILE A 5 -19.93 -2.17 -1.50
C ILE A 5 -19.90 -2.53 0.00
N LYS A 6 -20.59 -1.76 0.85
CA LYS A 6 -20.69 -2.05 2.29
C LYS A 6 -21.30 -3.43 2.56
N LYS A 7 -22.39 -3.78 1.88
CA LYS A 7 -23.06 -5.06 2.06
C LYS A 7 -22.25 -6.23 1.49
N LYS A 8 -21.69 -6.08 0.28
CA LYS A 8 -20.96 -7.15 -0.42
C LYS A 8 -19.58 -7.42 0.17
N TYR A 9 -18.88 -6.38 0.67
CA TYR A 9 -17.48 -6.51 1.12
C TYR A 9 -17.30 -6.65 2.63
N PHE A 10 -18.30 -6.27 3.43
CA PHE A 10 -18.19 -6.29 4.90
C PHE A 10 -19.12 -7.26 5.59
N GLU A 11 -20.29 -7.59 5.03
CA GLU A 11 -21.21 -8.59 5.61
C GLU A 11 -20.79 -10.03 5.30
N ASN A 12 -20.08 -10.27 4.18
CA ASN A 12 -19.56 -11.59 3.80
C ASN A 12 -18.10 -11.84 4.22
N MET A 13 -17.49 -10.93 4.98
CA MET A 13 -16.07 -11.06 5.37
C MET A 13 -15.81 -12.12 6.44
N ASN A 14 -16.84 -12.81 6.94
CA ASN A 14 -16.64 -13.70 8.08
C ASN A 14 -16.25 -15.15 7.71
N ASP A 15 -16.45 -15.62 6.46
CA ASP A 15 -16.29 -17.05 6.15
C ASP A 15 -15.62 -17.40 4.82
N ASP A 16 -15.09 -16.41 4.05
CA ASP A 16 -14.49 -16.71 2.75
C ASP A 16 -12.97 -16.85 2.86
N ASN A 17 -12.50 -18.12 2.83
CA ASN A 17 -11.08 -18.45 2.89
C ASN A 17 -10.24 -17.83 1.76
N ASN A 18 -10.88 -17.31 0.70
CA ASN A 18 -10.22 -16.76 -0.48
C ASN A 18 -10.58 -15.29 -0.75
N LEU A 19 -11.07 -14.57 0.26
CA LEU A 19 -11.56 -13.20 0.12
C LEU A 19 -10.58 -12.28 -0.64
N PHE A 20 -9.30 -12.33 -0.30
CA PHE A 20 -8.26 -11.48 -0.89
C PHE A 20 -7.60 -12.07 -2.15
N LEU A 21 -8.03 -13.27 -2.57
CA LEU A 21 -7.57 -13.94 -3.79
C LEU A 21 -8.65 -13.97 -4.87
N THR A 22 -9.85 -13.49 -4.58
CA THR A 22 -10.98 -13.50 -5.50
C THR A 22 -10.98 -12.24 -6.37
N ASN A 23 -11.06 -12.42 -7.69
CA ASN A 23 -11.36 -11.33 -8.61
C ASN A 23 -12.85 -10.98 -8.52
N TRP A 24 -13.16 -9.82 -7.97
CA TRP A 24 -14.54 -9.39 -7.70
C TRP A 24 -15.35 -9.02 -8.94
N PHE A 25 -14.72 -8.94 -10.11
CA PHE A 25 -15.44 -8.67 -11.37
C PHE A 25 -16.09 -9.93 -11.92
N ASN A 26 -15.47 -11.10 -11.77
CA ASN A 26 -15.91 -12.35 -12.39
C ASN A 26 -15.96 -13.55 -11.44
N GLY A 27 -15.48 -13.44 -10.20
CA GLY A 27 -15.46 -14.53 -9.22
C GLY A 27 -14.29 -15.51 -9.36
N PHE A 28 -13.34 -15.26 -10.27
CA PHE A 28 -12.14 -16.09 -10.39
C PHE A 28 -11.30 -16.03 -9.12
N VAL A 29 -10.83 -17.18 -8.64
CA VAL A 29 -9.97 -17.30 -7.46
C VAL A 29 -8.55 -17.60 -7.91
N TYR A 30 -7.63 -16.71 -7.58
CA TYR A 30 -6.21 -16.88 -7.88
C TYR A 30 -5.57 -17.90 -6.94
N ASP A 31 -4.56 -18.60 -7.48
CA ASP A 31 -3.69 -19.47 -6.71
C ASP A 31 -2.74 -18.66 -5.83
N SER A 32 -2.68 -19.00 -4.55
CA SER A 32 -1.79 -18.36 -3.56
C SER A 32 -0.38 -18.97 -3.53
N ASP A 33 -0.13 -20.07 -4.27
CA ASP A 33 1.14 -20.81 -4.19
C ASP A 33 2.12 -20.41 -5.31
N LYS A 34 1.64 -19.68 -6.32
CA LYS A 34 2.49 -19.14 -7.38
C LYS A 34 3.27 -17.92 -6.92
N PHE A 35 4.54 -17.83 -7.29
CA PHE A 35 5.29 -16.59 -7.11
C PHE A 35 4.64 -15.43 -7.88
N TRP A 36 4.71 -14.22 -7.33
CA TRP A 36 4.08 -13.04 -7.93
C TRP A 36 4.47 -12.79 -9.40
N PHE A 37 5.68 -13.17 -9.81
CA PHE A 37 6.16 -13.00 -11.18
C PHE A 37 5.65 -14.10 -12.14
N GLU A 38 5.13 -15.21 -11.60
CA GLU A 38 4.52 -16.31 -12.36
C GLU A 38 3.01 -16.08 -12.60
N VAL A 39 2.42 -15.08 -11.93
CA VAL A 39 1.03 -14.68 -12.16
C VAL A 39 0.94 -13.93 -13.49
N ASP A 40 0.12 -14.40 -14.41
CA ASP A 40 -0.05 -13.76 -15.72
C ASP A 40 -0.75 -12.38 -15.59
N ASP A 41 -0.33 -11.43 -16.45
CA ASP A 41 -0.98 -10.12 -16.55
C ASP A 41 -2.30 -10.20 -17.34
N PHE A 42 -2.38 -11.16 -18.27
CA PHE A 42 -3.45 -11.31 -19.25
C PHE A 42 -3.91 -12.77 -19.32
N ASP A 43 -4.54 -13.25 -18.26
CA ASP A 43 -5.21 -14.55 -18.25
C ASP A 43 -6.70 -14.33 -18.58
N GLU A 44 -7.14 -14.85 -19.73
CA GLU A 44 -8.52 -14.70 -20.19
C GLU A 44 -9.55 -15.25 -19.19
N SER A 45 -9.20 -16.31 -18.46
CA SER A 45 -10.08 -16.92 -17.45
C SER A 45 -10.17 -16.09 -16.19
N ALA A 46 -9.06 -15.43 -15.79
CA ALA A 46 -9.00 -14.60 -14.61
C ALA A 46 -9.54 -13.18 -14.85
N GLY A 47 -9.53 -12.70 -16.09
CA GLY A 47 -9.93 -11.35 -16.44
C GLY A 47 -8.97 -10.27 -15.93
N ASP A 48 -9.47 -9.04 -15.74
CA ASP A 48 -8.64 -7.93 -15.27
C ASP A 48 -8.19 -8.17 -13.82
N ILE A 49 -6.89 -8.31 -13.63
CA ILE A 49 -6.24 -8.52 -12.31
C ILE A 49 -6.55 -7.41 -11.30
N LYS A 50 -6.95 -6.22 -11.74
CA LYS A 50 -7.39 -5.15 -10.84
C LYS A 50 -8.57 -5.56 -9.96
N GLY A 51 -9.38 -6.52 -10.41
CA GLY A 51 -10.49 -7.05 -9.62
C GLY A 51 -10.06 -7.70 -8.31
N VAL A 52 -8.89 -8.37 -8.27
CA VAL A 52 -8.34 -8.92 -7.02
C VAL A 52 -7.61 -7.86 -6.21
N TRP A 53 -7.01 -6.86 -6.87
CA TRP A 53 -6.28 -5.80 -6.15
C TRP A 53 -7.18 -4.81 -5.41
N GLU A 54 -8.43 -4.58 -5.86
CA GLU A 54 -9.32 -3.59 -5.27
C GLU A 54 -9.45 -3.72 -3.76
N LEU A 55 -9.66 -4.93 -3.26
CA LEU A 55 -9.78 -5.18 -1.82
C LEU A 55 -8.42 -5.11 -1.12
N SER A 56 -7.36 -5.55 -1.81
CA SER A 56 -5.98 -5.57 -1.27
C SER A 56 -5.28 -4.21 -1.28
N ARG A 57 -5.89 -3.15 -1.83
CA ARG A 57 -5.42 -1.75 -1.69
C ARG A 57 -5.65 -1.16 -0.31
N TRP A 58 -6.51 -1.75 0.48
CA TRP A 58 -6.77 -1.40 1.88
C TRP A 58 -7.33 0.01 2.16
N TYR A 59 -7.91 0.70 1.20
CA TYR A 59 -8.58 1.97 1.51
C TYR A 59 -9.78 1.78 2.46
N TRP A 60 -10.35 0.59 2.55
CA TRP A 60 -11.40 0.24 3.52
C TRP A 60 -10.91 0.28 4.97
N VAL A 61 -9.62 -0.01 5.23
CA VAL A 61 -8.97 0.09 6.54
C VAL A 61 -9.03 1.53 7.05
N VAL A 62 -8.74 2.51 6.16
CA VAL A 62 -8.85 3.94 6.45
C VAL A 62 -10.28 4.31 6.83
N ARG A 63 -11.28 3.72 6.15
CA ARG A 63 -12.70 3.96 6.45
C ARG A 63 -13.09 3.42 7.82
N ILE A 64 -12.61 2.23 8.21
CA ILE A 64 -12.80 1.70 9.57
C ILE A 64 -12.17 2.63 10.60
N ALA A 65 -10.95 3.09 10.38
CA ALA A 65 -10.28 4.01 11.30
C ALA A 65 -11.04 5.33 11.46
N ALA A 66 -11.66 5.85 10.40
CA ALA A 66 -12.44 7.09 10.40
C ALA A 66 -13.91 6.93 10.85
N ASP A 67 -14.42 5.71 11.04
CA ASP A 67 -15.83 5.47 11.34
C ASP A 67 -16.14 5.87 12.81
N SER A 68 -16.91 6.95 12.97
CA SER A 68 -17.30 7.46 14.30
C SER A 68 -18.29 6.56 15.05
N SER A 69 -18.96 5.62 14.37
CA SER A 69 -19.88 4.66 14.99
C SER A 69 -19.19 3.51 15.72
N LEU A 70 -17.88 3.33 15.50
CA LEU A 70 -17.08 2.29 16.12
C LEU A 70 -16.26 2.86 17.28
N THR A 71 -16.19 2.12 18.38
CA THR A 71 -15.27 2.45 19.48
C THR A 71 -13.82 2.24 19.06
N HIS A 72 -12.89 2.96 19.70
CA HIS A 72 -11.45 2.87 19.42
C HIS A 72 -10.95 1.40 19.50
N ASN A 73 -11.29 0.68 20.57
CA ASN A 73 -10.88 -0.72 20.74
C ASN A 73 -11.43 -1.63 19.63
N LYS A 74 -12.67 -1.41 19.17
CA LYS A 74 -13.25 -2.20 18.08
C LYS A 74 -12.56 -1.95 16.76
N LYS A 75 -12.12 -0.71 16.49
CA LYS A 75 -11.32 -0.37 15.32
C LYS A 75 -9.98 -1.10 15.32
N LEU A 76 -9.26 -1.04 16.46
CA LEU A 76 -7.96 -1.73 16.61
C LEU A 76 -8.10 -3.24 16.42
N LEU A 77 -9.10 -3.86 17.02
CA LEU A 77 -9.37 -5.28 16.86
C LEU A 77 -9.63 -5.64 15.40
N LEU A 78 -10.51 -4.89 14.71
CA LEU A 78 -10.81 -5.13 13.30
C LEU A 78 -9.58 -4.97 12.41
N LEU A 79 -8.73 -3.97 12.68
CA LEU A 79 -7.48 -3.79 11.95
C LEU A 79 -6.56 -5.00 12.13
N HIS A 80 -6.35 -5.42 13.38
CA HIS A 80 -5.51 -6.58 13.70
C HIS A 80 -6.02 -7.85 13.03
N ASP A 81 -7.30 -8.17 13.17
CA ASP A 81 -7.91 -9.37 12.63
C ASP A 81 -7.79 -9.43 11.10
N LYS A 82 -8.09 -8.30 10.44
CA LYS A 82 -8.07 -8.24 8.98
C LYS A 82 -6.64 -8.20 8.41
N THR A 83 -5.70 -7.61 9.12
CA THR A 83 -4.27 -7.68 8.76
C THR A 83 -3.79 -9.13 8.83
N SER A 84 -4.09 -9.82 9.91
CA SER A 84 -3.71 -11.23 10.11
C SER A 84 -4.36 -12.15 9.08
N GLU A 85 -5.63 -11.93 8.77
CA GLU A 85 -6.34 -12.67 7.72
C GLU A 85 -5.72 -12.45 6.34
N TRP A 86 -5.43 -11.18 6.00
CA TRP A 86 -4.79 -10.85 4.72
C TRP A 86 -3.41 -11.52 4.60
N MET A 87 -2.56 -11.44 5.64
CA MET A 87 -1.23 -12.07 5.64
C MET A 87 -1.30 -13.59 5.49
N ARG A 88 -2.30 -14.23 6.11
CA ARG A 88 -2.52 -15.68 5.97
C ARG A 88 -2.89 -16.08 4.54
N GLN A 89 -3.74 -15.29 3.87
CA GLN A 89 -4.16 -15.55 2.48
C GLN A 89 -3.10 -15.14 1.45
N ASN A 90 -2.17 -14.27 1.80
CA ASN A 90 -1.16 -13.73 0.91
C ASN A 90 0.24 -13.89 1.50
N PRO A 91 0.78 -15.13 1.54
CA PRO A 91 2.15 -15.36 1.99
C PRO A 91 3.13 -14.50 1.20
N TYR A 92 4.23 -14.10 1.85
CA TYR A 92 5.18 -13.16 1.26
C TYR A 92 5.68 -13.61 -0.11
N LEU A 93 5.55 -12.76 -1.11
CA LEU A 93 5.89 -12.95 -2.52
C LEU A 93 5.02 -13.96 -3.29
N LEU A 94 3.98 -14.54 -2.70
CA LEU A 94 3.09 -15.47 -3.38
C LEU A 94 1.76 -14.81 -3.74
N GLY A 95 1.22 -15.19 -4.89
CA GLY A 95 -0.08 -14.76 -5.38
C GLY A 95 -0.11 -13.37 -6.04
N PRO A 96 -1.30 -12.96 -6.52
CA PRO A 96 -1.50 -11.78 -7.37
C PRO A 96 -1.28 -10.46 -6.63
N ASN A 97 -1.45 -10.43 -5.32
CA ASN A 97 -1.39 -9.20 -4.53
C ASN A 97 0.04 -8.68 -4.30
N TRP A 98 1.05 -9.46 -4.64
CA TRP A 98 2.46 -9.05 -4.63
C TRP A 98 2.99 -8.64 -6.01
N LYS A 99 2.19 -8.78 -7.07
CA LYS A 99 2.66 -8.58 -8.45
C LYS A 99 3.06 -7.14 -8.75
N CYS A 100 2.26 -6.17 -8.37
CA CYS A 100 2.47 -4.76 -8.70
C CYS A 100 3.01 -3.97 -7.50
N GLY A 101 4.17 -3.32 -7.66
CA GLY A 101 4.79 -2.50 -6.63
C GLY A 101 3.91 -1.33 -6.19
N GLN A 102 3.12 -0.73 -7.08
CA GLN A 102 2.16 0.31 -6.71
C GLN A 102 1.07 -0.23 -5.77
N GLU A 103 0.51 -1.42 -6.03
CA GLU A 103 -0.53 -2.01 -5.19
C GLU A 103 0.01 -2.33 -3.78
N VAL A 104 1.23 -2.87 -3.74
CA VAL A 104 1.97 -3.09 -2.48
C VAL A 104 2.19 -1.78 -1.73
N SER A 105 2.53 -0.70 -2.45
CA SER A 105 2.75 0.63 -1.88
C SER A 105 1.48 1.24 -1.31
N LEU A 106 0.38 1.20 -2.06
CA LEU A 106 -0.91 1.73 -1.61
C LEU A 106 -1.38 1.04 -0.33
N ARG A 107 -1.18 -0.28 -0.22
CA ARG A 107 -1.56 -1.06 0.95
C ARG A 107 -0.83 -0.59 2.20
N VAL A 108 0.49 -0.44 2.17
CA VAL A 108 1.26 0.01 3.32
C VAL A 108 0.95 1.47 3.68
N ILE A 109 0.74 2.33 2.69
CA ILE A 109 0.37 3.73 2.92
C ILE A 109 -0.99 3.82 3.62
N HIS A 110 -2.01 3.10 3.13
CA HIS A 110 -3.33 3.09 3.75
C HIS A 110 -3.31 2.49 5.16
N PHE A 111 -2.52 1.45 5.38
CA PHE A 111 -2.33 0.86 6.70
C PHE A 111 -1.77 1.89 7.69
N ILE A 112 -0.64 2.51 7.36
CA ILE A 112 0.00 3.53 8.21
C ILE A 112 -0.93 4.73 8.44
N PHE A 113 -1.61 5.20 7.39
CA PHE A 113 -2.55 6.30 7.51
C PHE A 113 -3.73 5.97 8.45
N SER A 114 -4.21 4.72 8.43
CA SER A 114 -5.24 4.27 9.37
C SER A 114 -4.77 4.28 10.82
N LEU A 115 -3.52 3.89 11.08
CA LEU A 115 -2.90 3.96 12.40
C LEU A 115 -2.79 5.41 12.88
N ARG A 116 -2.38 6.35 12.00
CA ARG A 116 -2.38 7.79 12.31
C ARG A 116 -3.75 8.32 12.70
N LEU A 117 -4.80 7.96 11.97
CA LEU A 117 -6.18 8.34 12.30
C LEU A 117 -6.63 7.81 13.65
N LEU A 118 -6.05 6.72 14.13
CA LEU A 118 -6.27 6.15 15.46
C LEU A 118 -5.37 6.77 16.54
N GLY A 119 -4.60 7.81 16.22
CA GLY A 119 -3.68 8.45 17.17
C GLY A 119 -2.42 7.64 17.47
N LEU A 120 -2.13 6.60 16.67
CA LEU A 120 -0.94 5.77 16.84
C LEU A 120 0.23 6.35 16.03
N GLY A 121 1.44 6.13 16.53
CA GLY A 121 2.69 6.49 15.88
C GLY A 121 3.68 5.32 15.83
N PRO A 122 4.89 5.51 15.29
CA PRO A 122 5.88 4.44 15.14
C PRO A 122 6.19 3.64 16.41
N ALA A 123 6.17 4.30 17.57
CA ALA A 123 6.44 3.65 18.86
C ALA A 123 5.33 2.69 19.32
N HIS A 124 4.16 2.74 18.70
CA HIS A 124 3.01 1.90 19.07
C HIS A 124 2.90 0.61 18.25
N LEU A 125 3.79 0.41 17.26
CA LEU A 125 3.77 -0.78 16.40
C LEU A 125 4.07 -2.03 17.22
N ASP A 126 3.22 -3.04 17.07
CA ASP A 126 3.52 -4.41 17.51
C ASP A 126 4.38 -5.17 16.49
N GLY A 127 4.86 -6.35 16.86
CA GLY A 127 5.75 -7.15 16.01
C GLY A 127 5.11 -7.56 14.68
N SER A 128 3.80 -7.81 14.64
CA SER A 128 3.08 -8.19 13.41
C SER A 128 2.95 -7.01 12.45
N GLN A 129 2.70 -5.82 12.97
CA GLN A 129 2.61 -4.58 12.20
C GLN A 129 3.98 -4.18 11.66
N VAL A 130 5.04 -4.34 12.45
CA VAL A 130 6.43 -4.13 12.01
C VAL A 130 6.78 -5.08 10.87
N GLU A 131 6.48 -6.37 11.00
CA GLU A 131 6.74 -7.35 9.94
C GLU A 131 5.90 -7.07 8.69
N PHE A 132 4.63 -6.70 8.85
CA PHE A 132 3.77 -6.31 7.73
C PHE A 132 4.40 -5.16 6.92
N ILE A 133 4.77 -4.06 7.57
CA ILE A 133 5.40 -2.92 6.88
C ILE A 133 6.70 -3.37 6.20
N LYS A 134 7.55 -4.08 6.93
CA LYS A 134 8.86 -4.53 6.45
C LYS A 134 8.76 -5.37 5.17
N ILE A 135 7.93 -6.41 5.13
CA ILE A 135 7.82 -7.29 3.94
C ILE A 135 7.32 -6.53 2.71
N HIS A 136 6.47 -5.51 2.90
CA HIS A 136 6.02 -4.66 1.80
C HIS A 136 7.16 -3.79 1.26
N LEU A 137 7.96 -3.16 2.14
CA LEU A 137 9.13 -2.38 1.70
C LEU A 137 10.19 -3.29 1.05
N ASP A 138 10.39 -4.49 1.56
CA ASP A 138 11.30 -5.48 0.99
C ASP A 138 10.86 -5.97 -0.39
N ARG A 139 9.56 -6.00 -0.66
CA ARG A 139 9.02 -6.30 -2.00
C ARG A 139 9.21 -5.14 -2.98
N ILE A 140 9.05 -3.89 -2.52
CA ILE A 140 9.16 -2.69 -3.36
C ILE A 140 10.61 -2.42 -3.75
N LEU A 141 11.53 -2.47 -2.79
CA LEU A 141 12.90 -2.00 -2.95
C LEU A 141 13.65 -2.61 -4.15
N PRO A 142 13.63 -3.94 -4.40
CA PRO A 142 14.33 -4.54 -5.53
C PRO A 142 13.77 -4.14 -6.89
N THR A 143 12.50 -3.78 -6.98
CA THR A 143 11.80 -3.44 -8.24
C THR A 143 11.66 -1.93 -8.49
N LEU A 144 12.16 -1.09 -7.61
CA LEU A 144 12.06 0.38 -7.70
C LEU A 144 12.67 0.93 -9.01
N SER A 145 13.72 0.28 -9.54
CA SER A 145 14.33 0.66 -10.82
C SER A 145 13.36 0.45 -11.99
N TYR A 146 12.53 -0.55 -11.94
CA TYR A 146 11.48 -0.80 -12.93
C TYR A 146 10.42 0.31 -12.89
N ALA A 147 9.89 0.66 -11.71
CA ALA A 147 8.95 1.77 -11.56
C ALA A 147 9.54 3.10 -12.07
N ARG A 148 10.83 3.36 -11.79
CA ARG A 148 11.54 4.52 -12.32
C ARG A 148 11.61 4.50 -13.86
N GLY A 149 11.81 3.34 -14.46
CA GLY A 149 11.86 3.17 -15.92
C GLY A 149 10.53 3.49 -16.60
N GLN A 150 9.41 3.20 -15.92
CA GLN A 150 8.06 3.50 -16.42
C GLN A 150 7.74 5.01 -16.48
N LYS A 151 8.42 5.86 -15.70
CA LYS A 151 8.22 7.33 -15.63
C LYS A 151 6.74 7.71 -15.43
N ASN A 152 6.08 7.08 -14.48
CA ASN A 152 4.66 7.28 -14.20
C ASN A 152 4.38 7.37 -12.68
N ASN A 153 3.10 7.39 -12.31
CA ASN A 153 2.63 7.47 -10.93
C ASN A 153 3.10 6.28 -10.05
N HIS A 154 3.43 5.12 -10.61
CA HIS A 154 3.96 3.98 -9.85
C HIS A 154 5.24 4.36 -9.09
N TRP A 155 6.15 5.07 -9.77
CA TRP A 155 7.38 5.49 -9.14
C TRP A 155 7.16 6.38 -7.91
N ILE A 156 6.23 7.35 -7.97
CA ILE A 156 5.88 8.19 -6.82
C ILE A 156 5.25 7.36 -5.70
N SER A 157 4.38 6.40 -6.04
CA SER A 157 3.73 5.53 -5.04
C SER A 157 4.76 4.68 -4.28
N GLU A 158 5.71 4.09 -5.00
CA GLU A 158 6.76 3.25 -4.41
C GLU A 158 7.73 4.07 -3.55
N ILE A 159 8.08 5.28 -3.99
CA ILE A 159 8.87 6.23 -3.18
C ILE A 159 8.13 6.59 -1.90
N ALA A 160 6.84 6.91 -1.98
CA ALA A 160 6.04 7.29 -0.82
C ALA A 160 5.97 6.16 0.21
N ALA A 161 5.74 4.93 -0.25
CA ALA A 161 5.72 3.77 0.63
C ALA A 161 7.07 3.53 1.32
N LEU A 162 8.18 3.60 0.56
CA LEU A 162 9.53 3.44 1.12
C LEU A 162 9.85 4.53 2.15
N PHE A 163 9.47 5.79 1.89
CA PHE A 163 9.69 6.88 2.84
C PHE A 163 8.85 6.69 4.09
N ILE A 164 7.53 6.62 3.95
CA ILE A 164 6.58 6.56 5.07
C ILE A 164 6.83 5.29 5.91
N GLY A 165 6.91 4.13 5.27
CA GLY A 165 7.20 2.88 5.96
C GLY A 165 8.59 2.85 6.59
N GLY A 166 9.59 3.42 5.91
CA GLY A 166 10.96 3.56 6.45
C GLY A 166 10.99 4.43 7.71
N VAL A 167 10.25 5.55 7.72
CA VAL A 167 10.09 6.42 8.90
C VAL A 167 9.46 5.65 10.07
N TRP A 168 8.43 4.88 9.80
CA TRP A 168 7.74 4.09 10.83
C TRP A 168 8.58 2.93 11.37
N LEU A 169 9.50 2.39 10.57
CA LEU A 169 10.41 1.32 10.99
C LEU A 169 11.73 1.80 11.60
N ARG A 170 12.08 3.09 11.51
CA ARG A 170 13.43 3.61 11.83
C ARG A 170 13.94 3.26 13.23
N ASN A 171 13.06 3.16 14.21
CA ASN A 171 13.39 2.86 15.61
C ASN A 171 13.35 1.36 15.93
N HIS A 172 12.92 0.54 14.97
CA HIS A 172 12.91 -0.90 15.12
C HIS A 172 14.24 -1.50 14.63
N HIS A 173 14.79 -2.47 15.34
CA HIS A 173 16.10 -3.07 15.03
C HIS A 173 16.22 -3.60 13.59
N ILE A 174 15.09 -3.88 12.96
CA ILE A 174 14.98 -4.42 11.59
C ILE A 174 15.39 -3.39 10.53
N SER A 175 15.15 -2.09 10.75
CA SER A 175 15.40 -1.05 9.75
C SER A 175 16.89 -0.64 9.65
N ARG A 176 17.70 -0.95 10.66
CA ARG A 176 19.13 -0.56 10.69
C ARG A 176 19.97 -1.16 9.54
N LYS A 177 19.44 -2.16 8.82
CA LYS A 177 20.15 -2.84 7.73
C LYS A 177 19.79 -2.32 6.33
N LYS A 178 18.70 -1.57 6.17
CA LYS A 178 18.21 -1.11 4.85
C LYS A 178 17.90 0.39 4.85
N PRO A 179 18.51 1.18 3.98
CA PRO A 179 18.39 2.63 3.95
C PRO A 179 17.14 3.07 3.17
N TYR A 180 15.93 2.64 3.62
CA TYR A 180 14.67 2.95 2.93
C TYR A 180 14.45 4.46 2.76
N ILE A 181 14.68 5.24 3.82
CA ILE A 181 14.44 6.68 3.84
C ILE A 181 15.41 7.38 2.86
N GLU A 182 16.71 7.08 2.96
CA GLU A 182 17.75 7.70 2.11
C GLU A 182 17.52 7.39 0.64
N ILE A 183 17.14 6.15 0.32
CA ILE A 183 16.79 5.76 -1.05
C ILE A 183 15.55 6.52 -1.51
N ALA A 184 14.49 6.57 -0.69
CA ALA A 184 13.26 7.26 -1.02
C ALA A 184 13.49 8.76 -1.27
N VAL A 185 14.24 9.45 -0.41
CA VAL A 185 14.58 10.88 -0.57
C VAL A 185 15.36 11.12 -1.86
N LYS A 186 16.40 10.30 -2.11
CA LYS A 186 17.15 10.38 -3.38
C LYS A 186 16.27 10.19 -4.60
N GLN A 187 15.37 9.21 -4.56
CA GLN A 187 14.47 8.90 -5.67
C GLN A 187 13.38 9.99 -5.82
N LEU A 188 12.89 10.57 -4.72
CA LEU A 188 11.92 11.67 -4.77
C LEU A 188 12.49 12.88 -5.52
N ARG A 189 13.71 13.32 -5.17
CA ARG A 189 14.38 14.42 -5.88
C ARG A 189 14.52 14.17 -7.37
N LEU A 190 14.82 12.92 -7.76
CA LEU A 190 14.92 12.53 -9.17
C LEU A 190 13.54 12.50 -9.85
N ALA A 191 12.51 11.99 -9.15
CA ALA A 191 11.15 11.89 -9.67
C ALA A 191 10.54 13.28 -9.90
N LEU A 192 10.72 14.21 -8.94
CA LEU A 192 10.25 15.59 -9.09
C LEU A 192 10.83 16.25 -10.35
N LYS A 193 12.13 16.08 -10.61
CA LYS A 193 12.78 16.63 -11.81
C LYS A 193 12.38 15.96 -13.13
N LYS A 194 11.90 14.71 -13.08
CA LYS A 194 11.61 13.93 -14.29
C LYS A 194 10.14 13.80 -14.63
N LEU A 195 9.28 13.94 -13.65
CA LEU A 195 7.83 13.75 -13.80
C LEU A 195 7.04 15.06 -13.80
N PHE A 196 7.66 16.16 -13.38
CA PHE A 196 7.04 17.48 -13.40
C PHE A 196 7.85 18.40 -14.33
N ASN A 197 7.16 19.04 -15.24
CA ASN A 197 7.73 20.05 -16.13
C ASN A 197 7.77 21.43 -15.44
N ASP A 198 8.49 22.38 -16.03
CA ASP A 198 8.63 23.74 -15.47
C ASP A 198 7.30 24.48 -15.37
N ASP A 199 6.32 24.15 -16.22
CA ASP A 199 4.94 24.67 -16.17
C ASP A 199 4.04 24.00 -15.12
N GLY A 200 4.58 23.03 -14.35
CA GLY A 200 3.86 22.26 -13.36
C GLY A 200 3.06 21.08 -13.91
N SER A 201 3.07 20.85 -15.22
CA SER A 201 2.43 19.67 -15.79
C SER A 201 3.13 18.38 -15.42
N PHE A 202 2.36 17.29 -15.34
CA PHE A 202 2.85 15.97 -14.95
C PHE A 202 3.09 15.09 -16.19
N ALA A 203 4.14 14.26 -16.16
CA ALA A 203 4.57 13.41 -17.26
C ALA A 203 3.47 12.51 -17.84
N GLN A 204 2.49 12.12 -17.03
CA GLN A 204 1.28 11.48 -17.51
C GLN A 204 0.21 12.57 -17.75
N SER A 205 -0.30 12.67 -18.97
CA SER A 205 -1.36 13.62 -19.35
C SER A 205 -2.72 13.24 -18.73
N SER A 206 -2.75 13.11 -17.41
CA SER A 206 -3.92 12.70 -16.63
C SER A 206 -4.03 13.49 -15.33
N PHE A 207 -5.11 14.24 -15.20
CA PHE A 207 -5.38 14.99 -14.00
C PHE A 207 -5.53 14.11 -12.74
N ASN A 208 -6.05 12.90 -12.91
CA ASN A 208 -6.15 11.93 -11.80
C ASN A 208 -4.77 11.48 -11.30
N TYR A 209 -3.82 11.24 -12.20
CA TYR A 209 -2.47 10.85 -11.81
C TYR A 209 -1.66 12.01 -11.23
N LEU A 210 -1.85 13.24 -11.74
CA LEU A 210 -1.28 14.44 -11.13
C LEU A 210 -1.78 14.60 -9.69
N ARG A 211 -3.11 14.53 -9.47
CA ARG A 211 -3.70 14.60 -8.13
C ARG A 211 -3.16 13.53 -7.21
N HIS A 212 -3.05 12.29 -7.69
CA HIS A 212 -2.48 11.18 -6.93
C HIS A 212 -1.03 11.46 -6.52
N ALA A 213 -0.19 11.90 -7.46
CA ALA A 213 1.20 12.25 -7.18
C ALA A 213 1.32 13.37 -6.14
N LEU A 214 0.55 14.46 -6.30
CA LEU A 214 0.54 15.57 -5.35
C LEU A 214 0.06 15.15 -3.96
N THR A 215 -0.94 14.29 -3.88
CA THR A 215 -1.42 13.73 -2.60
C THR A 215 -0.30 12.96 -1.89
N LEU A 216 0.41 12.09 -2.60
CA LEU A 216 1.49 11.29 -2.01
C LEU A 216 2.68 12.16 -1.58
N ILE A 217 3.05 13.16 -2.38
CA ILE A 217 4.10 14.14 -2.02
C ILE A 217 3.71 14.92 -0.76
N SER A 218 2.43 15.33 -0.66
CA SER A 218 1.92 16.00 0.54
C SER A 218 1.97 15.11 1.78
N ILE A 219 1.67 13.81 1.65
CA ILE A 219 1.78 12.85 2.76
C ILE A 219 3.24 12.66 3.16
N ILE A 220 4.17 12.52 2.20
CA ILE A 220 5.61 12.46 2.49
C ILE A 220 6.05 13.69 3.29
N LYS A 221 5.64 14.89 2.85
CA LYS A 221 5.98 16.14 3.54
C LYS A 221 5.41 16.15 4.96
N LEU A 222 4.14 15.79 5.13
CA LEU A 222 3.50 15.73 6.44
C LEU A 222 4.23 14.75 7.38
N GLU A 223 4.52 13.53 6.93
CA GLU A 223 5.25 12.54 7.73
C GLU A 223 6.67 13.02 8.06
N SER A 224 7.35 13.72 7.14
CA SER A 224 8.68 14.30 7.40
C SER A 224 8.63 15.35 8.51
N GLU A 225 7.62 16.20 8.51
CA GLU A 225 7.41 17.25 9.53
C GLU A 225 7.04 16.65 10.88
N VAL A 226 6.07 15.73 10.92
CA VAL A 226 5.59 15.08 12.15
C VAL A 226 6.70 14.28 12.84
N GLU A 227 7.52 13.59 12.06
CA GLU A 227 8.54 12.69 12.58
C GLU A 227 9.96 13.32 12.60
N GLY A 228 10.10 14.58 12.20
CA GLY A 228 11.38 15.29 12.22
C GLY A 228 12.43 14.69 11.27
N VAL A 229 12.03 14.19 10.10
CA VAL A 229 12.93 13.62 9.09
C VAL A 229 13.14 14.64 7.98
N ASP A 230 14.38 15.06 7.74
CA ASP A 230 14.71 16.02 6.67
C ASP A 230 14.62 15.37 5.28
N ILE A 231 13.88 16.02 4.36
CA ILE A 231 13.73 15.63 2.95
C ILE A 231 14.40 16.61 1.97
N LYS A 232 15.07 17.67 2.52
CA LYS A 232 15.76 18.68 1.71
C LYS A 232 16.99 18.13 0.99
#